data_a0395254f17fefd57ba9217f7a6a6941
#
_entry.id   a0395254f17fefd57ba9217f7a6a6941
#
_cell.length_a   1.000
_cell.length_b   1.000
_cell.length_c   1.000
_cell.angle_alpha   90.00
_cell.angle_beta   90.00
_cell.angle_gamma   90.00
#
_symmetry.space_group_name_H-M   'P 1'
#
loop_
_entity.id
_entity.type
_entity.pdbx_description
1 polymer ?
#
loop_
_entity_poly.entity_id
_entity_poly.type
_entity_poly.pdbx_seq_one_letter_code
_entity_poly.pdbx_strand_id
1 'polypeptide(L)'
;MRVISGSAGGISLKTPSHDVRPTMDMVREAIFSALGDLVIGARVLDLFAGSGSFGIEALSRGAAEAVFIDNHPKAVEAIRLNLEKTRLDGTVIREDVFKYLQRVDQPFRLIFADPPYAKHGGDRNYALEILEFKALRAAIDPEGILILERAPVRKDAVSGIWEITRTKKYGKTEVIFCVLKS
;
A
#
# COMPACT_ATOMS: atom_id res chain seq x y z
N MET A 1 16.31 0.55 -2.94
CA MET A 1 14.93 0.39 -3.45
C MET A 1 14.84 1.06 -4.81
N ARG A 2 14.17 0.45 -5.78
CA ARG A 2 14.00 0.98 -7.15
C ARG A 2 12.62 0.64 -7.68
N VAL A 3 12.15 1.38 -8.69
CA VAL A 3 10.99 0.99 -9.49
C VAL A 3 11.35 -0.28 -10.27
N ILE A 4 10.48 -1.29 -10.24
CA ILE A 4 10.80 -2.62 -10.79
C ILE A 4 10.50 -2.66 -12.29
N SER A 5 9.34 -2.14 -12.69
CA SER A 5 8.86 -2.27 -14.07
C SER A 5 8.07 -1.03 -14.52
N GLY A 6 7.68 -1.02 -15.81
CA GLY A 6 6.89 0.04 -16.42
C GLY A 6 7.73 1.23 -16.90
N SER A 7 7.07 2.38 -17.09
CA SER A 7 7.67 3.59 -17.71
C SER A 7 8.83 4.18 -16.92
N ALA A 8 8.90 3.97 -15.60
CA ALA A 8 9.95 4.44 -14.70
C ALA A 8 10.85 3.29 -14.20
N GLY A 9 10.79 2.11 -14.82
CA GLY A 9 11.55 0.92 -14.41
C GLY A 9 13.06 1.19 -14.28
N GLY A 10 13.67 0.68 -13.19
CA GLY A 10 15.10 0.85 -12.89
C GLY A 10 15.47 2.12 -12.12
N ILE A 11 14.58 3.12 -12.04
CA ILE A 11 14.85 4.37 -11.32
C ILE A 11 14.91 4.11 -9.81
N SER A 12 16.02 4.51 -9.18
CA SER A 12 16.21 4.40 -7.73
C SER A 12 15.35 5.40 -6.97
N LEU A 13 14.65 4.93 -5.93
CA LEU A 13 13.82 5.74 -5.05
C LEU A 13 14.57 6.13 -3.77
N LYS A 14 14.38 7.37 -3.33
CA LYS A 14 14.82 7.86 -2.02
C LYS A 14 13.90 7.26 -0.94
N THR A 15 14.49 6.77 0.15
CA THR A 15 13.75 6.27 1.31
C THR A 15 13.90 7.23 2.48
N PRO A 16 12.87 7.42 3.31
CA PRO A 16 12.95 8.30 4.47
C PRO A 16 13.84 7.76 5.59
N SER A 17 14.17 6.46 5.58
CA SER A 17 15.07 5.79 6.52
C SER A 17 16.13 4.98 5.79
N HIS A 18 17.26 4.69 6.48
CA HIS A 18 18.36 3.89 5.91
C HIS A 18 18.08 2.36 5.86
N ASP A 19 16.97 1.89 6.42
CA ASP A 19 16.60 0.47 6.48
C ASP A 19 15.94 -0.01 5.17
N VAL A 20 16.72 -0.01 4.09
CA VAL A 20 16.28 -0.66 2.83
C VAL A 20 16.70 -2.13 2.87
N ARG A 21 15.72 -3.02 2.98
CA ARG A 21 15.97 -4.46 2.90
C ARG A 21 15.85 -4.92 1.44
N PRO A 22 16.81 -5.68 0.91
CA PRO A 22 16.72 -6.24 -0.47
C PRO A 22 15.44 -7.06 -0.71
N THR A 23 14.87 -7.65 0.35
CA THR A 23 13.61 -8.40 0.31
C THR A 23 12.40 -7.56 -0.07
N MET A 24 12.42 -6.23 0.16
CA MET A 24 11.29 -5.34 -0.16
C MET A 24 11.03 -5.24 -1.67
N ASP A 25 12.08 -5.22 -2.50
CA ASP A 25 11.92 -5.20 -3.96
C ASP A 25 11.32 -6.51 -4.47
N MET A 26 11.73 -7.67 -3.93
CA MET A 26 11.17 -8.98 -4.27
C MET A 26 9.69 -9.12 -3.85
N VAL A 27 9.35 -8.61 -2.66
CA VAL A 27 7.95 -8.61 -2.17
C VAL A 27 7.07 -7.79 -3.09
N ARG A 28 7.51 -6.57 -3.43
CA ARG A 28 6.77 -5.69 -4.33
C ARG A 28 6.61 -6.28 -5.73
N GLU A 29 7.67 -6.86 -6.30
CA GLU A 29 7.61 -7.57 -7.58
C GLU A 29 6.56 -8.70 -7.54
N ALA A 30 6.57 -9.53 -6.49
CA ALA A 30 5.62 -10.62 -6.33
C ALA A 30 4.17 -10.13 -6.14
N ILE A 31 3.96 -8.97 -5.50
CA ILE A 31 2.63 -8.33 -5.37
C ILE A 31 2.15 -7.89 -6.74
N PHE A 32 2.93 -7.12 -7.48
CA PHE A 32 2.51 -6.60 -8.78
C PHE A 32 2.39 -7.70 -9.85
N SER A 33 3.20 -8.75 -9.78
CA SER A 33 3.01 -9.95 -10.62
C SER A 33 1.68 -10.66 -10.33
N ALA A 34 1.24 -10.64 -9.07
CA ALA A 34 -0.03 -11.24 -8.68
C ALA A 34 -1.24 -10.40 -9.10
N LEU A 35 -1.08 -9.07 -9.16
CA LEU A 35 -2.11 -8.13 -9.61
C LEU A 35 -2.24 -8.12 -11.15
N GLY A 36 -1.14 -8.35 -11.88
CA GLY A 36 -1.15 -8.36 -13.34
C GLY A 36 -1.75 -7.08 -13.93
N ASP A 37 -2.66 -7.25 -14.88
CA ASP A 37 -3.31 -6.16 -15.62
C ASP A 37 -4.33 -5.35 -14.79
N LEU A 38 -4.69 -5.81 -13.59
CA LEU A 38 -5.59 -5.06 -12.69
C LEU A 38 -5.04 -3.69 -12.28
N VAL A 39 -3.74 -3.48 -12.47
CA VAL A 39 -3.07 -2.20 -12.19
C VAL A 39 -3.35 -1.17 -13.28
N ILE A 40 -3.52 -1.62 -14.54
CA ILE A 40 -3.67 -0.72 -15.69
C ILE A 40 -4.99 0.05 -15.58
N GLY A 41 -4.90 1.37 -15.64
CA GLY A 41 -6.05 2.25 -15.49
C GLY A 41 -6.65 2.31 -14.08
N ALA A 42 -6.07 1.62 -13.09
CA ALA A 42 -6.58 1.59 -11.73
C ALA A 42 -6.40 2.94 -11.03
N ARG A 43 -7.36 3.28 -10.17
CA ARG A 43 -7.24 4.30 -9.15
C ARG A 43 -6.65 3.67 -7.88
N VAL A 44 -5.49 4.15 -7.43
CA VAL A 44 -4.66 3.52 -6.40
C VAL A 44 -4.54 4.40 -5.17
N LEU A 45 -4.64 3.80 -3.99
CA LEU A 45 -4.37 4.43 -2.69
C LEU A 45 -3.18 3.74 -2.01
N ASP A 46 -2.17 4.51 -1.65
CA ASP A 46 -0.98 4.04 -0.92
C ASP A 46 -1.03 4.61 0.51
N LEU A 47 -1.44 3.77 1.47
CA LEU A 47 -1.57 4.11 2.88
C LEU A 47 -0.29 3.76 3.63
N PHE A 48 0.14 4.65 4.54
CA PHE A 48 1.45 4.58 5.19
C PHE A 48 2.58 4.57 4.17
N ALA A 49 2.47 5.47 3.17
CA ALA A 49 3.16 5.37 1.89
C ALA A 49 4.70 5.44 1.99
N GLY A 50 5.28 5.98 3.08
CA GLY A 50 6.74 5.99 3.32
C GLY A 50 7.53 6.63 2.20
N SER A 51 8.14 5.81 1.33
CA SER A 51 8.84 6.28 0.11
C SER A 51 7.92 6.44 -1.11
N GLY A 52 6.66 6.02 -1.03
CA GLY A 52 5.71 5.96 -2.12
C GLY A 52 5.94 4.80 -3.08
N SER A 53 6.66 3.77 -2.65
CA SER A 53 7.13 2.72 -3.56
C SER A 53 6.04 1.90 -4.21
N PHE A 54 4.90 1.68 -3.55
CA PHE A 54 3.76 0.95 -4.11
C PHE A 54 2.99 1.82 -5.11
N GLY A 55 2.62 3.04 -4.74
CA GLY A 55 1.91 3.94 -5.63
C GLY A 55 2.74 4.33 -6.87
N ILE A 56 4.05 4.59 -6.71
CA ILE A 56 4.96 4.89 -7.83
C ILE A 56 5.11 3.68 -8.76
N GLU A 57 5.25 2.47 -8.23
CA GLU A 57 5.27 1.24 -9.02
C GLU A 57 3.97 1.06 -9.81
N ALA A 58 2.82 1.33 -9.16
CA ALA A 58 1.51 1.26 -9.82
C ALA A 58 1.40 2.26 -10.98
N LEU A 59 1.78 3.53 -10.76
CA LEU A 59 1.82 4.55 -11.81
C LEU A 59 2.75 4.15 -12.96
N SER A 60 3.93 3.65 -12.64
CA SER A 60 4.90 3.17 -13.63
C SER A 60 4.36 2.04 -14.51
N ARG A 61 3.46 1.23 -13.97
CA ARG A 61 2.78 0.12 -14.66
C ARG A 61 1.48 0.51 -15.35
N GLY A 62 1.11 1.80 -15.33
CA GLY A 62 -0.04 2.31 -16.05
C GLY A 62 -1.30 2.50 -15.21
N ALA A 63 -1.20 2.61 -13.88
CA ALA A 63 -2.31 3.10 -13.06
C ALA A 63 -2.71 4.52 -13.51
N ALA A 64 -4.00 4.82 -13.51
CA ALA A 64 -4.50 6.12 -13.93
C ALA A 64 -4.25 7.21 -12.89
N GLU A 65 -4.25 6.84 -11.61
CA GLU A 65 -4.09 7.76 -10.49
C GLU A 65 -3.45 7.04 -9.30
N ALA A 66 -2.60 7.74 -8.55
CA ALA A 66 -2.15 7.29 -7.23
C ALA A 66 -2.23 8.41 -6.21
N VAL A 67 -2.86 8.12 -5.07
CA VAL A 67 -2.93 8.99 -3.90
C VAL A 67 -2.10 8.39 -2.78
N PHE A 68 -1.18 9.18 -2.25
CA PHE A 68 -0.22 8.77 -1.22
C PHE A 68 -0.57 9.44 0.11
N ILE A 69 -0.76 8.66 1.15
CA ILE A 69 -1.08 9.15 2.50
C ILE A 69 0.02 8.75 3.46
N ASP A 70 0.62 9.74 4.09
CA ASP A 70 1.55 9.53 5.21
C ASP A 70 1.50 10.74 6.15
N ASN A 71 1.61 10.52 7.45
CA ASN A 71 1.60 11.61 8.44
C ASN A 71 3.00 12.18 8.69
N HIS A 72 4.06 11.47 8.30
CA HIS A 72 5.44 11.85 8.59
C HIS A 72 6.00 12.82 7.53
N PRO A 73 6.52 14.00 7.90
CA PRO A 73 6.96 15.01 6.93
C PRO A 73 8.10 14.53 6.02
N LYS A 74 9.04 13.69 6.54
CA LYS A 74 10.13 13.12 5.73
C LYS A 74 9.64 12.11 4.69
N ALA A 75 8.57 11.37 4.99
CA ALA A 75 7.92 10.48 4.03
C ALA A 75 7.29 11.28 2.89
N VAL A 76 6.51 12.29 3.21
CA VAL A 76 5.89 13.19 2.22
C VAL A 76 6.94 13.85 1.33
N GLU A 77 8.05 14.32 1.89
CA GLU A 77 9.17 14.88 1.12
C GLU A 77 9.78 13.82 0.20
N ALA A 78 10.04 12.61 0.70
CA ALA A 78 10.61 11.53 -0.10
C ALA A 78 9.70 11.14 -1.27
N ILE A 79 8.37 11.03 -1.05
CA ILE A 79 7.40 10.73 -2.11
C ILE A 79 7.44 11.79 -3.20
N ARG A 80 7.41 13.08 -2.85
CA ARG A 80 7.45 14.19 -3.83
C ARG A 80 8.73 14.16 -4.67
N LEU A 81 9.88 13.97 -4.03
CA LEU A 81 11.18 13.85 -4.73
C LEU A 81 11.21 12.61 -5.66
N ASN A 82 10.59 11.51 -5.24
CA ASN A 82 10.52 10.30 -6.05
C ASN A 82 9.58 10.46 -7.24
N LEU A 83 8.44 11.12 -7.10
CA LEU A 83 7.54 11.46 -8.19
C LEU A 83 8.23 12.36 -9.22
N GLU A 84 8.91 13.42 -8.78
CA GLU A 84 9.69 14.29 -9.65
C GLU A 84 10.77 13.50 -10.42
N LYS A 85 11.54 12.68 -9.72
CA LYS A 85 12.62 11.87 -10.30
C LYS A 85 12.11 10.85 -11.32
N THR A 86 10.95 10.26 -11.08
CA THR A 86 10.32 9.28 -11.97
C THR A 86 9.52 9.94 -13.08
N ARG A 87 9.27 11.25 -13.01
CA ARG A 87 8.40 12.01 -13.92
C ARG A 87 6.97 11.45 -13.96
N LEU A 88 6.50 10.97 -12.81
CA LEU A 88 5.15 10.47 -12.64
C LEU A 88 4.35 11.45 -11.79
N ASP A 89 3.05 11.60 -12.12
CA ASP A 89 2.14 12.46 -11.39
C ASP A 89 1.34 11.67 -10.35
N GLY A 90 1.24 12.22 -9.12
CA GLY A 90 0.47 11.61 -8.05
C GLY A 90 0.13 12.63 -6.97
N THR A 91 -0.95 12.37 -6.25
CA THR A 91 -1.44 13.24 -5.18
C THR A 91 -0.83 12.85 -3.84
N VAL A 92 -0.07 13.75 -3.21
CA VAL A 92 0.61 13.48 -1.92
C VAL A 92 -0.04 14.29 -0.81
N ILE A 93 -0.62 13.61 0.17
CA ILE A 93 -1.36 14.20 1.28
C ILE A 93 -0.67 13.84 2.59
N ARG A 94 -0.29 14.88 3.36
CA ARG A 94 0.24 14.69 4.72
C ARG A 94 -0.92 14.66 5.70
N GLU A 95 -1.35 13.45 6.06
CA GLU A 95 -2.47 13.26 6.98
C GLU A 95 -2.39 11.90 7.69
N ASP A 96 -3.13 11.77 8.79
CA ASP A 96 -3.39 10.48 9.41
C ASP A 96 -4.29 9.63 8.49
N VAL A 97 -3.91 8.36 8.31
CA VAL A 97 -4.58 7.43 7.40
C VAL A 97 -6.08 7.26 7.73
N PHE A 98 -6.41 7.15 9.01
CA PHE A 98 -7.81 6.95 9.44
C PHE A 98 -8.66 8.20 9.25
N LYS A 99 -8.07 9.39 9.41
CA LYS A 99 -8.75 10.66 9.10
C LYS A 99 -9.02 10.79 7.62
N TYR A 100 -8.02 10.48 6.78
CA TYR A 100 -8.18 10.51 5.33
C TYR A 100 -9.30 9.57 4.86
N LEU A 101 -9.31 8.33 5.32
CA LEU A 101 -10.31 7.33 4.94
C LEU A 101 -11.76 7.75 5.26
N GLN A 102 -11.98 8.59 6.28
CA GLN A 102 -13.33 9.08 6.63
C GLN A 102 -13.92 10.06 5.61
N ARG A 103 -13.11 10.65 4.74
CA ARG A 103 -13.53 11.67 3.78
C ARG A 103 -13.29 11.29 2.32
N VAL A 104 -12.98 10.03 2.07
CA VAL A 104 -12.86 9.50 0.71
C VAL A 104 -14.23 9.57 0.03
N ASP A 105 -14.30 10.26 -1.09
CA ASP A 105 -15.52 10.51 -1.86
C ASP A 105 -15.66 9.58 -3.07
N GLN A 106 -14.54 9.05 -3.56
CA GLN A 106 -14.50 8.13 -4.70
C GLN A 106 -13.66 6.90 -4.35
N PRO A 107 -14.18 5.69 -4.57
CA PRO A 107 -13.49 4.47 -4.18
C PRO A 107 -12.24 4.20 -5.02
N PHE A 108 -11.32 3.44 -4.44
CA PHE A 108 -10.08 3.01 -5.08
C PHE A 108 -10.17 1.55 -5.50
N ARG A 109 -9.63 1.25 -6.69
CA ARG A 109 -9.56 -0.13 -7.20
C ARG A 109 -8.50 -0.94 -6.46
N LEU A 110 -7.38 -0.33 -6.11
CA LEU A 110 -6.30 -0.95 -5.37
C LEU A 110 -5.93 -0.08 -4.17
N ILE A 111 -5.87 -0.69 -2.99
CA ILE A 111 -5.39 -0.05 -1.76
C ILE A 111 -4.20 -0.84 -1.24
N PHE A 112 -3.04 -0.20 -1.17
CA PHE A 112 -1.85 -0.73 -0.50
C PHE A 112 -1.78 -0.18 0.91
N ALA A 113 -1.43 -1.03 1.87
CA ALA A 113 -1.19 -0.63 3.25
C ALA A 113 -0.01 -1.41 3.83
N ASP A 114 1.07 -0.69 4.17
CA ASP A 114 2.25 -1.21 4.86
C ASP A 114 2.44 -0.48 6.19
N PRO A 115 1.57 -0.73 7.18
CA PRO A 115 1.60 -0.02 8.44
C PRO A 115 2.81 -0.43 9.29
N PRO A 116 3.28 0.45 10.19
CA PRO A 116 4.32 0.10 11.15
C PRO A 116 3.89 -1.06 12.04
N TYR A 117 4.79 -2.03 12.22
CA TYR A 117 4.54 -3.19 13.09
C TYR A 117 4.48 -2.80 14.56
N ALA A 118 3.59 -3.44 15.31
CA ALA A 118 3.66 -3.49 16.75
C ALA A 118 4.93 -4.24 17.18
N LYS A 119 5.82 -3.59 17.92
CA LYS A 119 7.11 -4.16 18.37
C LYS A 119 7.01 -4.82 19.75
N HIS A 120 6.08 -4.35 20.57
CA HIS A 120 5.89 -4.79 21.94
C HIS A 120 4.42 -5.08 22.24
N GLY A 121 4.14 -5.91 23.25
CA GLY A 121 2.78 -6.13 23.75
C GLY A 121 2.21 -4.80 24.30
N GLY A 122 1.08 -4.36 23.73
CA GLY A 122 0.48 -3.06 24.04
C GLY A 122 0.66 -2.00 22.97
N ASP A 123 1.54 -2.22 21.99
CA ASP A 123 1.63 -1.34 20.83
C ASP A 123 0.38 -1.42 19.96
N ARG A 124 0.08 -0.31 19.29
CA ARG A 124 -1.05 -0.20 18.35
C ARG A 124 -0.87 -1.16 17.17
N ASN A 125 -1.86 -2.00 16.92
CA ASN A 125 -1.89 -2.91 15.77
C ASN A 125 -2.62 -2.26 14.60
N TYR A 126 -1.92 -1.47 13.83
CA TYR A 126 -2.48 -0.76 12.68
C TYR A 126 -3.06 -1.70 11.61
N ALA A 127 -2.48 -2.88 11.39
CA ALA A 127 -2.98 -3.83 10.40
C ALA A 127 -4.37 -4.37 10.79
N LEU A 128 -4.59 -4.65 12.07
CA LEU A 128 -5.91 -5.05 12.57
C LEU A 128 -6.90 -3.89 12.50
N GLU A 129 -6.49 -2.71 12.93
CA GLU A 129 -7.35 -1.51 12.90
C GLU A 129 -7.80 -1.16 11.48
N ILE A 130 -6.93 -1.28 10.48
CA ILE A 130 -7.29 -1.06 9.06
C ILE A 130 -8.37 -2.04 8.63
N LEU A 131 -8.25 -3.33 8.96
CA LEU A 131 -9.25 -4.34 8.60
C LEU A 131 -10.61 -4.12 9.27
N GLU A 132 -10.61 -3.55 10.48
CA GLU A 132 -11.82 -3.27 11.26
C GLU A 132 -12.40 -1.87 11.00
N PHE A 133 -11.67 -1.02 10.25
CA PHE A 133 -12.06 0.37 10.04
C PHE A 133 -13.21 0.49 9.05
N LYS A 134 -14.39 0.87 9.56
CA LYS A 134 -15.63 0.92 8.75
C LYS A 134 -15.54 1.80 7.50
N ALA A 135 -14.84 2.94 7.58
CA ALA A 135 -14.71 3.86 6.46
C ALA A 135 -13.89 3.28 5.29
N LEU A 136 -13.02 2.28 5.55
CA LEU A 136 -12.27 1.60 4.48
C LEU A 136 -13.20 0.90 3.48
N ARG A 137 -14.37 0.39 3.94
CA ARG A 137 -15.36 -0.21 3.03
C ARG A 137 -15.88 0.78 1.99
N ALA A 138 -16.09 2.03 2.37
CA ALA A 138 -16.54 3.06 1.43
C ALA A 138 -15.39 3.55 0.52
N ALA A 139 -14.15 3.43 0.99
CA ALA A 139 -12.97 3.84 0.25
C ALA A 139 -12.51 2.84 -0.81
N ILE A 140 -12.98 1.59 -0.76
CA ILE A 140 -12.62 0.55 -1.72
C ILE A 140 -13.76 0.26 -2.69
N ASP A 141 -13.42 0.13 -3.97
CA ASP A 141 -14.33 -0.33 -5.03
C ASP A 141 -14.93 -1.71 -4.67
N PRO A 142 -16.21 -2.01 -5.00
CA PRO A 142 -16.80 -3.33 -4.76
C PRO A 142 -15.98 -4.51 -5.30
N GLU A 143 -15.26 -4.32 -6.41
CA GLU A 143 -14.34 -5.31 -6.97
C GLU A 143 -12.88 -4.97 -6.66
N GLY A 144 -12.62 -4.04 -5.74
CA GLY A 144 -11.28 -3.59 -5.37
C GLY A 144 -10.54 -4.61 -4.52
N ILE A 145 -9.22 -4.44 -4.46
CA ILE A 145 -8.33 -5.29 -3.68
C ILE A 145 -7.57 -4.43 -2.67
N LEU A 146 -7.65 -4.82 -1.40
CA LEU A 146 -6.76 -4.34 -0.35
C LEU A 146 -5.55 -5.27 -0.26
N ILE A 147 -4.36 -4.73 -0.42
CA ILE A 147 -3.08 -5.41 -0.23
C ILE A 147 -2.48 -4.91 1.08
N LEU A 148 -2.49 -5.76 2.10
CA LEU A 148 -2.06 -5.40 3.45
C LEU A 148 -0.83 -6.20 3.87
N GLU A 149 0.23 -5.50 4.26
CA GLU A 149 1.39 -6.08 4.92
C GLU A 149 1.16 -6.14 6.43
N ARG A 150 1.43 -7.30 7.04
CA ARG A 150 1.27 -7.52 8.47
C ARG A 150 2.28 -8.53 9.03
N ALA A 151 2.40 -8.58 10.34
CA ALA A 151 3.07 -9.69 11.01
C ALA A 151 2.28 -11.00 10.79
N PRO A 152 2.96 -12.16 10.60
CA PRO A 152 2.28 -13.44 10.46
C PRO A 152 1.42 -13.77 11.68
N VAL A 153 0.19 -14.20 11.45
CA VAL A 153 -0.75 -14.62 12.49
C VAL A 153 -0.92 -16.13 12.49
N ARG A 154 -1.12 -16.72 13.69
CA ARG A 154 -1.28 -18.19 13.84
C ARG A 154 -2.63 -18.70 13.33
N LYS A 155 -3.64 -17.86 13.26
CA LYS A 155 -4.97 -18.20 12.83
C LYS A 155 -5.54 -17.01 12.04
N ASP A 156 -5.92 -17.24 10.79
CA ASP A 156 -6.55 -16.21 9.97
C ASP A 156 -7.95 -15.91 10.51
N ALA A 157 -8.00 -14.97 11.43
CA ALA A 157 -9.24 -14.37 11.91
C ALA A 157 -9.37 -12.99 11.29
N VAL A 158 -9.46 -12.91 9.96
CA VAL A 158 -10.00 -11.71 9.33
C VAL A 158 -11.50 -11.82 9.48
N SER A 159 -12.00 -11.19 10.54
CA SER A 159 -13.43 -11.12 10.82
C SER A 159 -14.08 -10.03 9.96
N GLY A 160 -15.40 -10.11 9.82
CA GLY A 160 -16.17 -9.04 9.22
C GLY A 160 -16.34 -9.17 7.71
N ILE A 161 -16.13 -8.04 7.02
CA ILE A 161 -16.50 -7.83 5.61
C ILE A 161 -15.45 -8.32 4.60
N TRP A 162 -14.29 -8.79 5.07
CA TRP A 162 -13.17 -9.16 4.21
C TRP A 162 -13.08 -10.66 3.97
N GLU A 163 -12.76 -11.03 2.73
CA GLU A 163 -12.31 -12.35 2.33
C GLU A 163 -10.84 -12.27 1.92
N ILE A 164 -9.98 -13.13 2.51
CA ILE A 164 -8.59 -13.26 2.08
C ILE A 164 -8.55 -14.21 0.89
N THR A 165 -8.24 -13.66 -0.29
CA THR A 165 -8.12 -14.46 -1.52
C THR A 165 -6.71 -15.02 -1.72
N ARG A 166 -5.71 -14.40 -1.12
CA ARG A 166 -4.31 -14.82 -1.23
C ARG A 166 -3.50 -14.38 -0.01
N THR A 167 -2.59 -15.24 0.42
CA THR A 167 -1.59 -14.95 1.44
C THR A 167 -0.21 -15.31 0.93
N LYS A 168 0.77 -14.42 1.09
CA LYS A 168 2.18 -14.67 0.78
C LYS A 168 3.05 -14.34 1.99
N LYS A 169 3.96 -15.26 2.36
CA LYS A 169 4.86 -15.10 3.52
C LYS A 169 6.29 -14.82 3.07
N TYR A 170 6.91 -13.82 3.67
CA TYR A 170 8.27 -13.40 3.41
C TYR A 170 9.02 -13.19 4.75
N GLY A 171 9.60 -14.28 5.25
CA GLY A 171 10.29 -14.27 6.53
C GLY A 171 9.35 -13.89 7.69
N LYS A 172 9.56 -12.70 8.27
CA LYS A 172 8.75 -12.15 9.38
C LYS A 172 7.58 -11.27 8.90
N THR A 173 7.34 -11.23 7.61
CA THR A 173 6.29 -10.44 6.97
C THR A 173 5.29 -11.35 6.28
N GLU A 174 4.02 -11.01 6.33
CA GLU A 174 2.94 -11.63 5.57
C GLU A 174 2.19 -10.55 4.80
N VAL A 175 1.97 -10.80 3.51
CA VAL A 175 1.14 -9.96 2.65
C VAL A 175 -0.15 -10.69 2.34
N ILE A 176 -1.28 -10.07 2.65
CA ILE A 176 -2.61 -10.58 2.36
C ILE A 176 -3.30 -9.74 1.30
N PHE A 177 -4.04 -10.40 0.42
CA PHE A 177 -4.93 -9.79 -0.56
C PHE A 177 -6.36 -10.02 -0.09
N CYS A 178 -7.06 -8.94 0.17
CA CYS A 178 -8.42 -8.98 0.70
C CYS A 178 -9.38 -8.34 -0.31
N VAL A 179 -10.53 -8.97 -0.49
CA VAL A 179 -11.68 -8.44 -1.24
C VAL A 179 -12.87 -8.31 -0.30
N LEU A 180 -13.87 -7.53 -0.68
CA LEU A 180 -15.12 -7.46 0.04
C LEU A 180 -15.89 -8.78 -0.12
N LYS A 181 -16.43 -9.31 0.96
CA LYS A 181 -17.36 -10.45 0.90
C LYS A 181 -18.62 -10.05 0.11
N SER A 182 -19.05 -10.93 -0.76
CA SER A 182 -20.31 -10.85 -1.48
C SER A 182 -21.51 -10.87 -0.55
#